data_32dd7b3ef8c7ca721853ddd3bde5f613
#
_entry.id   32dd7b3ef8c7ca721853ddd3bde5f613
#
_cell.length_a   1.000
_cell.length_b   1.000
_cell.length_c   1.000
_cell.angle_alpha   90.00
_cell.angle_beta   90.00
_cell.angle_gamma   90.00
#
_symmetry.space_group_name_H-M   'P 1'
#
loop_
_entity.id
_entity.type
_entity.pdbx_description
1 polymer ?
#
loop_
_entity_poly.entity_id
_entity_poly.type
_entity_poly.pdbx_seq_one_letter_code
_entity_poly.pdbx_strand_id
1 'polypeptide(L)'
;LISKTCSSDMKSRRMFRHRGSVAILLTAFLAGCGTTTPLDTFNLSTPHPMVTVPKRKNLQLLIPGPAALKALDSENIVVSSAPGSIEYLKGAQWGDRLTNIVQSRLVQAYENTSAFGGIGRPGDGLAINYQVLTDLRMFGIQAYTSPQTAVVEMAVRLLSDKTGEVRVTRVFRTAIPVTGTSNAAYVKALDKAFDQTVNEIVSWTISTL
;
A
#
# COMPACT_ATOMS: atom_id res chain seq x y z
N LEU A 1 57.13 71.08 46.53
CA LEU A 1 57.11 69.71 47.11
C LEU A 1 55.97 68.89 46.52
N ILE A 2 56.30 68.00 45.62
CA ILE A 2 56.02 66.56 45.74
C ILE A 2 54.49 66.25 45.75
N SER A 3 53.90 65.45 44.93
CA SER A 3 54.30 64.22 44.31
C SER A 3 53.04 63.45 43.86
N LYS A 4 53.13 62.76 42.74
CA LYS A 4 52.54 61.45 42.50
C LYS A 4 51.02 61.40 42.37
N THR A 5 50.45 60.71 41.48
CA THR A 5 50.72 59.57 40.56
C THR A 5 49.44 59.03 40.16
N CYS A 6 49.35 58.67 38.99
CA CYS A 6 49.51 57.33 38.48
C CYS A 6 48.24 56.53 38.36
N SER A 7 47.91 56.29 37.17
CA SER A 7 47.69 55.00 36.56
C SER A 7 46.76 53.98 37.23
N SER A 8 45.64 53.75 36.64
CA SER A 8 45.14 52.42 36.45
C SER A 8 43.80 52.45 35.60
N ASP A 9 43.93 52.45 34.35
CA ASP A 9 42.74 52.09 33.56
C ASP A 9 43.13 51.45 32.24
N MET A 10 43.59 50.24 32.38
CA MET A 10 43.90 49.42 31.21
C MET A 10 43.67 47.92 31.50
N LYS A 11 42.43 47.54 31.85
CA LYS A 11 42.09 46.11 32.01
C LYS A 11 40.63 45.75 31.67
N SER A 12 39.83 46.65 31.15
CA SER A 12 38.39 46.38 30.93
C SER A 12 37.97 46.14 29.47
N ARG A 13 38.89 46.21 28.48
CA ARG A 13 38.48 46.12 27.05
C ARG A 13 38.69 44.77 26.38
N ARG A 14 39.15 43.72 27.06
CA ARG A 14 39.39 42.41 26.43
C ARG A 14 38.35 41.31 26.72
N MET A 15 37.39 41.54 27.60
CA MET A 15 36.43 40.50 28.00
C MET A 15 35.10 40.52 27.26
N PHE A 16 34.87 41.53 26.38
CA PHE A 16 33.60 41.68 25.65
C PHE A 16 33.61 41.12 24.23
N ARG A 17 34.81 40.77 23.69
CA ARG A 17 34.92 40.29 22.26
C ARG A 17 34.68 38.81 22.07
N HIS A 18 34.71 37.99 23.12
CA HIS A 18 34.49 36.53 22.97
C HIS A 18 33.06 36.06 23.22
N ARG A 19 32.20 36.92 23.80
CA ARG A 19 30.78 36.55 24.01
C ARG A 19 29.94 36.65 22.75
N GLY A 20 30.28 37.50 21.83
CA GLY A 20 29.54 37.64 20.56
C GLY A 20 29.84 36.52 19.54
N SER A 21 31.06 36.00 19.51
CA SER A 21 31.46 34.97 18.56
C SER A 21 30.91 33.56 18.91
N VAL A 22 30.68 33.26 20.18
CA VAL A 22 30.09 31.97 20.60
C VAL A 22 28.60 31.94 20.33
N ALA A 23 27.91 33.07 20.45
CA ALA A 23 26.47 33.14 20.15
C ALA A 23 26.16 32.96 18.66
N ILE A 24 27.04 33.41 17.75
CA ILE A 24 26.86 33.26 16.28
C ILE A 24 27.16 31.83 15.83
N LEU A 25 28.04 31.09 16.50
CA LEU A 25 28.32 29.69 16.17
C LEU A 25 27.18 28.73 16.57
N LEU A 26 26.40 29.07 17.59
CA LEU A 26 25.33 28.21 18.10
C LEU A 26 24.04 28.30 17.29
N THR A 27 23.85 29.38 16.51
CA THR A 27 22.66 29.56 15.63
C THR A 27 22.78 28.89 14.25
N ALA A 28 23.96 28.45 13.85
CA ALA A 28 24.17 27.78 12.54
C ALA A 28 23.77 26.31 12.52
N PHE A 29 23.46 25.68 13.66
CA PHE A 29 23.10 24.25 13.73
C PHE A 29 21.61 23.94 13.63
N LEU A 30 20.72 24.92 13.54
CA LEU A 30 19.27 24.70 13.46
C LEU A 30 18.67 24.74 12.03
N ALA A 31 19.48 24.88 11.00
CA ALA A 31 18.99 24.95 9.59
C ALA A 31 18.93 23.59 8.87
N GLY A 32 18.97 22.47 9.61
CA GLY A 32 18.83 21.12 9.08
C GLY A 32 17.38 20.62 9.06
N CYS A 33 16.42 21.40 8.57
CA CYS A 33 15.12 20.85 8.16
C CYS A 33 15.36 20.01 6.90
N GLY A 34 15.57 18.70 7.09
CA GLY A 34 15.62 17.75 5.99
C GLY A 34 14.31 17.82 5.22
N THR A 35 14.36 18.33 4.01
CA THR A 35 13.24 18.22 3.05
C THR A 35 13.05 16.76 2.73
N THR A 36 12.04 16.11 3.33
CA THR A 36 11.61 14.78 2.91
C THR A 36 11.10 14.90 1.47
N THR A 37 11.78 14.25 0.53
CA THR A 37 11.30 14.18 -0.85
C THR A 37 9.90 13.57 -0.84
N PRO A 38 8.88 14.20 -1.45
CA PRO A 38 7.55 13.63 -1.52
C PRO A 38 7.59 12.24 -2.17
N LEU A 39 6.81 11.30 -1.63
CA LEU A 39 6.67 9.98 -2.22
C LEU A 39 5.69 10.02 -3.39
N ASP A 40 6.02 9.35 -4.50
CA ASP A 40 5.07 9.09 -5.57
C ASP A 40 3.95 8.20 -5.04
N THR A 41 2.73 8.70 -5.07
CA THR A 41 1.57 8.00 -4.54
C THR A 41 0.75 7.39 -5.66
N PHE A 42 0.50 6.08 -5.57
CA PHE A 42 -0.16 5.29 -6.59
C PHE A 42 -1.45 4.66 -6.07
N ASN A 43 -2.32 4.28 -6.99
CA ASN A 43 -3.52 3.51 -6.70
C ASN A 43 -3.70 2.40 -7.75
N LEU A 44 -4.50 1.39 -7.44
CA LEU A 44 -4.89 0.37 -8.41
C LEU A 44 -6.06 0.86 -9.25
N SER A 45 -6.07 0.49 -10.54
CA SER A 45 -7.20 0.75 -11.42
C SER A 45 -8.43 -0.09 -11.03
N THR A 46 -9.59 0.33 -11.48
CA THR A 46 -10.82 -0.43 -11.26
C THR A 46 -10.91 -1.57 -12.29
N PRO A 47 -10.96 -2.84 -11.84
CA PRO A 47 -11.13 -3.96 -12.76
C PRO A 47 -12.50 -3.94 -13.45
N HIS A 48 -12.53 -4.34 -14.70
CA HIS A 48 -13.75 -4.45 -15.52
C HIS A 48 -13.92 -5.89 -16.03
N PRO A 49 -14.36 -6.84 -15.19
CA PRO A 49 -14.53 -8.21 -15.60
C PRO A 49 -15.55 -8.34 -16.74
N MET A 50 -15.12 -8.87 -17.89
CA MET A 50 -16.03 -9.26 -18.94
C MET A 50 -16.53 -10.68 -18.69
N VAL A 51 -17.71 -10.81 -18.11
CA VAL A 51 -18.26 -12.11 -17.71
C VAL A 51 -19.46 -12.45 -18.54
N THR A 52 -19.33 -13.48 -19.35
CA THR A 52 -20.45 -14.06 -20.13
C THR A 52 -21.03 -15.25 -19.37
N VAL A 53 -21.60 -15.00 -18.19
CA VAL A 53 -22.18 -16.05 -17.33
C VAL A 53 -23.60 -15.70 -16.90
N PRO A 54 -24.42 -16.70 -16.50
CA PRO A 54 -25.76 -16.47 -16.00
C PRO A 54 -25.75 -15.54 -14.80
N LYS A 55 -26.66 -14.57 -14.78
CA LYS A 55 -26.82 -13.64 -13.65
C LYS A 55 -27.40 -14.37 -12.43
N ARG A 56 -26.89 -14.03 -11.26
CA ARG A 56 -27.29 -14.55 -9.95
C ARG A 56 -28.05 -13.47 -9.13
N LYS A 57 -29.07 -12.87 -9.73
CA LYS A 57 -29.80 -11.73 -9.16
C LYS A 57 -30.49 -12.00 -7.81
N ASN A 58 -30.70 -13.25 -7.47
CA ASN A 58 -31.25 -13.71 -6.19
C ASN A 58 -30.17 -13.83 -5.10
N LEU A 59 -28.89 -13.64 -5.41
CA LEU A 59 -27.79 -13.76 -4.45
C LEU A 59 -27.20 -12.41 -4.12
N GLN A 60 -26.88 -12.21 -2.84
CA GLN A 60 -26.17 -11.04 -2.31
C GLN A 60 -24.83 -11.48 -1.71
N LEU A 61 -23.77 -10.76 -2.06
CA LEU A 61 -22.42 -11.04 -1.59
C LEU A 61 -21.93 -9.99 -0.60
N LEU A 62 -21.24 -10.44 0.43
CA LEU A 62 -20.43 -9.62 1.31
C LEU A 62 -18.96 -9.74 0.91
N ILE A 63 -18.29 -8.60 0.79
CA ILE A 63 -16.85 -8.52 0.48
C ILE A 63 -16.14 -7.88 1.69
N PRO A 64 -15.70 -8.67 2.68
CA PRO A 64 -14.90 -8.16 3.79
C PRO A 64 -13.53 -7.68 3.31
N GLY A 65 -12.87 -6.86 4.14
CA GLY A 65 -11.47 -6.50 3.90
C GLY A 65 -10.59 -7.76 3.85
N PRO A 66 -9.65 -7.86 2.91
CA PRO A 66 -8.74 -8.99 2.83
C PRO A 66 -7.91 -9.15 4.12
N ALA A 67 -7.73 -10.39 4.58
CA ALA A 67 -6.70 -10.70 5.55
C ALA A 67 -5.32 -10.60 4.87
N ALA A 68 -4.33 -10.07 5.58
CA ALA A 68 -2.96 -9.98 5.08
C ALA A 68 -1.96 -9.90 6.23
N LEU A 69 -0.72 -10.30 5.97
CA LEU A 69 0.40 -9.99 6.85
C LEU A 69 0.67 -8.49 6.86
N LYS A 70 1.22 -7.97 7.96
CA LYS A 70 1.47 -6.54 8.18
C LYS A 70 2.30 -5.90 7.05
N ALA A 71 3.23 -6.62 6.43
CA ALA A 71 4.02 -6.12 5.30
C ALA A 71 3.14 -5.74 4.09
N LEU A 72 2.03 -6.45 3.87
CA LEU A 72 1.05 -6.16 2.81
C LEU A 72 -0.10 -5.28 3.30
N ASP A 73 -0.39 -5.27 4.61
CA ASP A 73 -1.41 -4.42 5.21
C ASP A 73 -0.83 -3.04 5.58
N SER A 74 -0.28 -2.37 4.59
CA SER A 74 0.37 -1.06 4.72
C SER A 74 0.28 -0.27 3.42
N GLU A 75 0.73 0.97 3.43
CA GLU A 75 0.86 1.82 2.24
C GLU A 75 2.14 1.52 1.45
N ASN A 76 3.04 0.68 1.97
CA ASN A 76 4.30 0.37 1.30
C ASN A 76 4.10 -0.60 0.14
N ILE A 77 4.84 -0.39 -0.94
CA ILE A 77 4.90 -1.30 -2.08
C ILE A 77 6.02 -2.32 -1.83
N VAL A 78 5.67 -3.59 -1.71
CA VAL A 78 6.63 -4.65 -1.38
C VAL A 78 7.52 -5.00 -2.58
N VAL A 79 8.81 -5.11 -2.32
CA VAL A 79 9.83 -5.61 -3.24
C VAL A 79 10.65 -6.70 -2.53
N SER A 80 10.94 -7.80 -3.22
CA SER A 80 11.79 -8.87 -2.73
C SER A 80 13.06 -8.95 -3.60
N SER A 81 14.23 -8.71 -2.99
CA SER A 81 15.54 -8.83 -3.65
C SER A 81 16.10 -10.25 -3.64
N ALA A 82 15.54 -11.11 -2.77
CA ALA A 82 15.84 -12.54 -2.66
C ALA A 82 14.58 -13.29 -2.18
N PRO A 83 14.51 -14.63 -2.33
CA PRO A 83 13.45 -15.43 -1.75
C PRO A 83 13.35 -15.20 -0.23
N GLY A 84 12.15 -14.82 0.24
CA GLY A 84 11.89 -14.54 1.66
C GLY A 84 12.32 -13.15 2.15
N SER A 85 12.96 -12.31 1.33
CA SER A 85 13.25 -10.91 1.70
C SER A 85 11.99 -10.05 1.56
N ILE A 86 11.86 -9.07 2.47
CA ILE A 86 10.83 -8.04 2.41
C ILE A 86 11.53 -6.70 2.46
N GLU A 87 11.42 -5.97 1.38
CA GLU A 87 11.88 -4.61 1.22
C GLU A 87 10.73 -3.75 0.68
N TYR A 88 10.90 -2.44 0.67
CA TYR A 88 9.88 -1.54 0.16
C TYR A 88 10.43 -0.67 -0.96
N LEU A 89 9.60 -0.42 -1.95
CA LEU A 89 9.94 0.41 -3.11
C LEU A 89 10.25 1.84 -2.65
N LYS A 90 11.47 2.28 -2.91
CA LYS A 90 11.93 3.62 -2.49
C LYS A 90 11.23 4.71 -3.30
N GLY A 91 10.80 5.75 -2.62
CA GLY A 91 10.19 6.91 -3.26
C GLY A 91 8.77 6.69 -3.80
N ALA A 92 8.12 5.58 -3.42
CA ALA A 92 6.76 5.25 -3.86
C ALA A 92 5.93 4.61 -2.76
N GLN A 93 4.62 4.84 -2.78
CA GLN A 93 3.66 4.26 -1.86
C GLN A 93 2.29 4.09 -2.50
N TRP A 94 1.43 3.32 -1.87
CA TRP A 94 0.01 3.28 -2.16
C TRP A 94 -0.71 4.51 -1.58
N GLY A 95 -1.85 4.89 -2.15
CA GLY A 95 -2.69 6.01 -1.67
C GLY A 95 -3.49 5.70 -0.40
N ASP A 96 -3.54 4.45 0.01
CA ASP A 96 -4.17 3.93 1.24
C ASP A 96 -3.54 2.57 1.54
N ARG A 97 -3.87 1.97 2.69
CA ARG A 97 -3.48 0.60 3.00
C ARG A 97 -3.92 -0.35 1.87
N LEU A 98 -3.01 -1.18 1.40
CA LEU A 98 -3.26 -2.06 0.26
C LEU A 98 -4.54 -2.90 0.44
N THR A 99 -4.83 -3.38 1.66
CA THR A 99 -6.05 -4.14 1.96
C THR A 99 -7.33 -3.35 1.73
N ASN A 100 -7.34 -2.05 2.04
CA ASN A 100 -8.47 -1.16 1.76
C ASN A 100 -8.66 -0.96 0.25
N ILE A 101 -7.57 -0.74 -0.47
CA ILE A 101 -7.59 -0.59 -1.93
C ILE A 101 -8.13 -1.86 -2.57
N VAL A 102 -7.60 -3.03 -2.19
CA VAL A 102 -8.03 -4.34 -2.72
C VAL A 102 -9.51 -4.59 -2.45
N GLN A 103 -9.99 -4.35 -1.22
CA GLN A 103 -11.42 -4.47 -0.90
C GLN A 103 -12.26 -3.57 -1.81
N SER A 104 -11.89 -2.31 -1.91
CA SER A 104 -12.64 -1.34 -2.73
C SER A 104 -12.71 -1.77 -4.19
N ARG A 105 -11.61 -2.27 -4.76
CA ARG A 105 -11.55 -2.74 -6.15
C ARG A 105 -12.30 -4.05 -6.37
N LEU A 106 -12.28 -4.98 -5.41
CA LEU A 106 -13.09 -6.19 -5.45
C LEU A 106 -14.59 -5.86 -5.46
N VAL A 107 -15.06 -4.98 -4.57
CA VAL A 107 -16.46 -4.53 -4.57
C VAL A 107 -16.84 -3.97 -5.94
N GLN A 108 -16.06 -3.01 -6.46
CA GLN A 108 -16.31 -2.41 -7.78
C GLN A 108 -16.29 -3.44 -8.91
N ALA A 109 -15.37 -4.42 -8.87
CA ALA A 109 -15.29 -5.47 -9.86
C ALA A 109 -16.57 -6.32 -9.91
N TYR A 110 -17.10 -6.73 -8.76
CA TYR A 110 -18.37 -7.47 -8.69
C TYR A 110 -19.56 -6.63 -9.12
N GLU A 111 -19.62 -5.35 -8.68
CA GLU A 111 -20.68 -4.41 -9.09
C GLU A 111 -20.70 -4.22 -10.62
N ASN A 112 -19.53 -4.05 -11.24
CA ASN A 112 -19.38 -3.85 -12.68
C ASN A 112 -19.95 -5.02 -13.52
N THR A 113 -19.96 -6.24 -12.97
CA THR A 113 -20.58 -7.38 -13.67
C THR A 113 -22.09 -7.32 -13.72
N SER A 114 -22.72 -6.61 -12.78
CA SER A 114 -24.17 -6.65 -12.57
C SER A 114 -24.72 -8.09 -12.45
N ALA A 115 -23.91 -9.05 -12.01
CA ALA A 115 -24.30 -10.45 -11.94
C ALA A 115 -25.16 -10.78 -10.71
N PHE A 116 -24.90 -10.12 -9.58
CA PHE A 116 -25.54 -10.36 -8.29
C PHE A 116 -26.65 -9.35 -7.99
N GLY A 117 -27.54 -9.69 -7.05
CA GLY A 117 -28.63 -8.81 -6.60
C GLY A 117 -28.16 -7.69 -5.70
N GLY A 118 -27.05 -7.91 -4.96
CA GLY A 118 -26.41 -6.92 -4.11
C GLY A 118 -24.98 -7.30 -3.79
N ILE A 119 -24.13 -6.30 -3.69
CA ILE A 119 -22.73 -6.41 -3.24
C ILE A 119 -22.58 -5.43 -2.08
N GLY A 120 -22.08 -5.90 -0.94
CA GLY A 120 -21.92 -5.06 0.23
C GLY A 120 -20.62 -5.30 0.98
N ARG A 121 -20.35 -4.39 1.89
CA ARG A 121 -19.28 -4.45 2.87
C ARG A 121 -19.84 -4.76 4.25
N PRO A 122 -19.02 -5.19 5.22
CA PRO A 122 -19.44 -5.31 6.62
C PRO A 122 -20.06 -3.98 7.10
N GLY A 123 -21.28 -4.06 7.63
CA GLY A 123 -22.04 -2.90 8.12
C GLY A 123 -23.10 -2.36 7.15
N ASP A 124 -23.16 -2.79 5.90
CA ASP A 124 -24.14 -2.27 4.91
C ASP A 124 -25.59 -2.78 5.14
N GLY A 125 -25.80 -3.70 6.08
CA GLY A 125 -27.15 -4.18 6.46
C GLY A 125 -27.85 -5.05 5.42
N LEU A 126 -27.11 -5.64 4.47
CA LEU A 126 -27.66 -6.52 3.44
C LEU A 126 -27.98 -7.92 3.99
N ALA A 127 -29.02 -8.56 3.46
CA ALA A 127 -29.33 -9.97 3.71
C ALA A 127 -28.38 -10.85 2.86
N ILE A 128 -27.22 -11.19 3.43
CA ILE A 128 -26.13 -11.85 2.72
C ILE A 128 -26.40 -13.34 2.50
N ASN A 129 -26.07 -13.85 1.32
CA ASN A 129 -26.09 -15.28 1.00
C ASN A 129 -24.70 -15.90 1.11
N TYR A 130 -23.67 -15.19 0.62
CA TYR A 130 -22.28 -15.65 0.65
C TYR A 130 -21.32 -14.52 0.98
N GLN A 131 -20.24 -14.87 1.69
CA GLN A 131 -19.10 -13.99 1.92
C GLN A 131 -17.94 -14.43 1.04
N VAL A 132 -17.28 -13.47 0.40
CA VAL A 132 -16.05 -13.68 -0.40
C VAL A 132 -14.87 -13.31 0.49
N LEU A 133 -14.39 -14.30 1.25
CA LEU A 133 -13.25 -14.10 2.16
C LEU A 133 -11.95 -14.20 1.37
N THR A 134 -11.16 -13.15 1.40
CA THR A 134 -9.89 -13.05 0.66
C THR A 134 -8.71 -13.01 1.64
N ASP A 135 -7.68 -13.80 1.35
CA ASP A 135 -6.39 -13.78 2.03
C ASP A 135 -5.31 -13.34 1.01
N LEU A 136 -4.75 -12.17 1.23
CA LEU A 136 -3.73 -11.57 0.36
C LEU A 136 -2.36 -12.15 0.76
N ARG A 137 -1.84 -13.11 -0.01
CA ARG A 137 -0.61 -13.85 0.29
C ARG A 137 0.63 -13.21 -0.29
N MET A 138 0.49 -12.64 -1.49
CA MET A 138 1.56 -11.92 -2.16
C MET A 138 1.02 -10.77 -2.99
N PHE A 139 1.68 -9.63 -2.89
CA PHE A 139 1.43 -8.45 -3.71
C PHE A 139 2.71 -7.63 -3.75
N GLY A 140 3.55 -7.84 -4.75
CA GLY A 140 4.86 -7.19 -4.79
C GLY A 140 5.69 -7.58 -6.00
N ILE A 141 6.89 -7.01 -6.04
CA ILE A 141 7.87 -7.22 -7.11
C ILE A 141 8.91 -8.26 -6.64
N GLN A 142 9.10 -9.30 -7.43
CA GLN A 142 10.23 -10.23 -7.30
C GLN A 142 11.40 -9.68 -8.12
N ALA A 143 12.28 -8.90 -7.47
CA ALA A 143 13.42 -8.26 -8.12
C ALA A 143 14.58 -9.23 -8.38
N TYR A 144 14.56 -10.41 -7.78
CA TYR A 144 15.56 -11.48 -7.98
C TYR A 144 15.29 -12.36 -9.19
N THR A 145 14.17 -12.17 -9.91
CA THR A 145 13.89 -12.87 -11.17
C THR A 145 14.43 -12.10 -12.37
N SER A 146 14.67 -12.81 -13.48
CA SER A 146 15.08 -12.19 -14.74
C SER A 146 14.15 -12.66 -15.88
N PRO A 147 13.26 -11.79 -16.38
CA PRO A 147 13.01 -10.41 -15.96
C PRO A 147 12.39 -10.29 -14.55
N GLN A 148 12.52 -9.11 -13.92
CA GLN A 148 11.81 -8.81 -12.69
C GLN A 148 10.31 -8.99 -12.89
N THR A 149 9.61 -9.50 -11.87
CA THR A 149 8.22 -9.93 -12.03
C THR A 149 7.32 -9.35 -10.95
N ALA A 150 6.23 -8.73 -11.34
CA ALA A 150 5.13 -8.36 -10.45
C ALA A 150 4.27 -9.59 -10.18
N VAL A 151 4.03 -9.91 -8.92
CA VAL A 151 3.25 -11.08 -8.51
C VAL A 151 2.12 -10.67 -7.58
N VAL A 152 0.91 -11.14 -7.89
CA VAL A 152 -0.27 -11.06 -7.03
C VAL A 152 -0.75 -12.48 -6.76
N GLU A 153 -0.91 -12.84 -5.48
CA GLU A 153 -1.48 -14.11 -5.05
C GLU A 153 -2.53 -13.89 -3.97
N MET A 154 -3.73 -14.39 -4.22
CA MET A 154 -4.87 -14.31 -3.31
C MET A 154 -5.52 -15.69 -3.14
N ALA A 155 -5.75 -16.11 -1.89
CA ALA A 155 -6.60 -17.24 -1.60
C ALA A 155 -8.02 -16.73 -1.32
N VAL A 156 -9.00 -17.30 -1.99
CA VAL A 156 -10.41 -16.90 -1.87
C VAL A 156 -11.25 -18.07 -1.39
N ARG A 157 -12.08 -17.81 -0.38
CA ARG A 157 -13.05 -18.77 0.16
C ARG A 157 -14.45 -18.20 0.00
N LEU A 158 -15.36 -19.01 -0.53
CA LEU A 158 -16.79 -18.71 -0.56
C LEU A 158 -17.43 -19.33 0.66
N LEU A 159 -17.84 -18.50 1.61
CA LEU A 159 -18.50 -18.90 2.85
C LEU A 159 -20.02 -18.72 2.70
N SER A 160 -20.79 -19.76 2.95
CA SER A 160 -22.24 -19.63 3.07
C SER A 160 -22.60 -18.89 4.36
N ASP A 161 -23.23 -17.74 4.25
CA ASP A 161 -23.61 -16.94 5.42
C ASP A 161 -24.67 -17.66 6.28
N LYS A 162 -25.55 -18.42 5.64
CA LYS A 162 -26.62 -19.18 6.30
C LYS A 162 -26.10 -20.33 7.17
N THR A 163 -25.07 -21.06 6.74
CA THR A 163 -24.57 -22.26 7.45
C THR A 163 -23.24 -22.03 8.15
N GLY A 164 -22.52 -20.96 7.84
CA GLY A 164 -21.16 -20.73 8.33
C GLY A 164 -20.10 -21.65 7.70
N GLU A 165 -20.46 -22.43 6.66
CA GLU A 165 -19.57 -23.39 6.02
C GLU A 165 -18.86 -22.81 4.80
N VAL A 166 -17.57 -23.13 4.67
CA VAL A 166 -16.80 -22.82 3.45
C VAL A 166 -17.22 -23.77 2.35
N ARG A 167 -17.88 -23.26 1.33
CA ARG A 167 -18.33 -24.05 0.18
C ARG A 167 -17.16 -24.50 -0.69
N VAL A 168 -16.22 -23.61 -0.93
CA VAL A 168 -15.06 -23.85 -1.79
C VAL A 168 -13.94 -22.86 -1.48
N THR A 169 -12.72 -23.29 -1.74
CA THR A 169 -11.50 -22.47 -1.63
C THR A 169 -10.69 -22.60 -2.91
N ARG A 170 -10.14 -21.48 -3.40
CA ARG A 170 -9.20 -21.47 -4.53
C ARG A 170 -8.12 -20.43 -4.33
N VAL A 171 -6.91 -20.73 -4.81
CA VAL A 171 -5.78 -19.79 -4.87
C VAL A 171 -5.65 -19.29 -6.30
N PHE A 172 -5.53 -17.99 -6.44
CA PHE A 172 -5.30 -17.29 -7.70
C PHE A 172 -3.92 -16.64 -7.64
N ARG A 173 -3.14 -16.83 -8.68
CA ARG A 173 -1.80 -16.28 -8.77
C ARG A 173 -1.51 -15.81 -10.19
N THR A 174 -1.17 -14.53 -10.31
CA THR A 174 -0.74 -13.92 -11.58
C THR A 174 0.66 -13.36 -11.43
N ALA A 175 1.47 -13.55 -12.46
CA ALA A 175 2.84 -13.07 -12.54
C ALA A 175 3.04 -12.33 -13.86
N ILE A 176 3.41 -11.05 -13.80
CA ILE A 176 3.59 -10.17 -14.97
C ILE A 176 5.05 -9.68 -15.00
N PRO A 177 5.80 -9.91 -16.09
CA PRO A 177 7.12 -9.33 -16.26
C PRO A 177 7.06 -7.79 -16.22
N VAL A 178 7.98 -7.19 -15.47
CA VAL A 178 8.12 -5.74 -15.41
C VAL A 178 8.85 -5.25 -16.67
N THR A 179 8.31 -4.22 -17.31
CA THR A 179 8.94 -3.56 -18.46
C THR A 179 9.37 -2.16 -18.05
N GLY A 180 10.67 -1.95 -17.84
CA GLY A 180 11.24 -0.71 -17.35
C GLY A 180 11.72 -0.80 -15.89
N THR A 181 12.30 0.30 -15.39
CA THR A 181 12.94 0.37 -14.06
C THR A 181 12.40 1.48 -13.16
N SER A 182 11.39 2.22 -13.63
CA SER A 182 10.76 3.29 -12.85
C SER A 182 9.70 2.75 -11.88
N ASN A 183 9.40 3.51 -10.81
CA ASN A 183 8.32 3.19 -9.89
C ASN A 183 6.98 3.00 -10.62
N ALA A 184 6.70 3.86 -11.61
CA ALA A 184 5.50 3.74 -12.44
C ALA A 184 5.47 2.44 -13.25
N ALA A 185 6.62 1.93 -13.72
CA ALA A 185 6.70 0.65 -14.44
C ALA A 185 6.38 -0.53 -13.52
N TYR A 186 6.90 -0.52 -12.29
CA TYR A 186 6.58 -1.52 -11.27
C TYR A 186 5.10 -1.53 -10.91
N VAL A 187 4.54 -0.37 -10.63
CA VAL A 187 3.12 -0.23 -10.29
C VAL A 187 2.22 -0.66 -11.46
N LYS A 188 2.56 -0.29 -12.69
CA LYS A 188 1.81 -0.73 -13.88
C LYS A 188 1.78 -2.25 -14.03
N ALA A 189 2.90 -2.93 -13.72
CA ALA A 189 2.93 -4.39 -13.78
C ALA A 189 2.12 -5.02 -12.64
N LEU A 190 2.16 -4.45 -11.42
CA LEU A 190 1.32 -4.87 -10.30
C LEU A 190 -0.17 -4.67 -10.59
N ASP A 191 -0.53 -3.52 -11.13
CA ASP A 191 -1.91 -3.20 -11.51
C ASP A 191 -2.45 -4.21 -12.55
N LYS A 192 -1.66 -4.53 -13.57
CA LYS A 192 -2.00 -5.55 -14.56
C LYS A 192 -2.14 -6.94 -13.95
N ALA A 193 -1.24 -7.33 -13.03
CA ALA A 193 -1.33 -8.61 -12.34
C ALA A 193 -2.59 -8.69 -11.47
N PHE A 194 -2.91 -7.61 -10.78
CA PHE A 194 -4.10 -7.49 -9.95
C PHE A 194 -5.38 -7.58 -10.79
N ASP A 195 -5.47 -6.81 -11.88
CA ASP A 195 -6.62 -6.84 -12.79
C ASP A 195 -6.90 -8.26 -13.28
N GLN A 196 -5.89 -8.98 -13.76
CA GLN A 196 -6.05 -10.37 -14.21
C GLN A 196 -6.52 -11.29 -13.08
N THR A 197 -5.92 -11.17 -11.90
CA THR A 197 -6.29 -11.98 -10.74
C THR A 197 -7.75 -11.73 -10.32
N VAL A 198 -8.19 -10.47 -10.30
CA VAL A 198 -9.58 -10.13 -9.94
C VAL A 198 -10.56 -10.63 -10.99
N ASN A 199 -10.23 -10.51 -12.27
CA ASN A 199 -11.07 -11.02 -13.36
C ASN A 199 -11.28 -12.55 -13.24
N GLU A 200 -10.24 -13.29 -12.88
CA GLU A 200 -10.35 -14.74 -12.63
C GLU A 200 -11.19 -15.04 -11.38
N ILE A 201 -10.99 -14.30 -10.27
CA ILE A 201 -11.76 -14.45 -9.02
C ILE A 201 -13.24 -14.22 -9.27
N VAL A 202 -13.60 -13.12 -9.94
CA VAL A 202 -14.99 -12.77 -10.20
C VAL A 202 -15.66 -13.80 -11.10
N SER A 203 -15.00 -14.19 -12.19
CA SER A 203 -15.51 -15.22 -13.13
C SER A 203 -15.73 -16.55 -12.42
N TRP A 204 -14.77 -16.98 -11.63
CA TRP A 204 -14.86 -18.21 -10.84
C TRP A 204 -15.99 -18.13 -9.80
N THR A 205 -16.14 -17.03 -9.09
CA THR A 205 -17.20 -16.87 -8.09
C THR A 205 -18.58 -17.01 -8.74
N ILE A 206 -18.81 -16.34 -9.87
CA ILE A 206 -20.10 -16.38 -10.57
C ILE A 206 -20.40 -17.79 -11.11
N SER A 207 -19.38 -18.50 -11.59
CA SER A 207 -19.56 -19.87 -12.12
C SER A 207 -19.77 -20.90 -11.01
N THR A 208 -19.31 -20.62 -9.79
CA THR A 208 -19.38 -21.54 -8.65
C THR A 208 -20.70 -21.41 -7.86
N LEU A 209 -21.28 -20.23 -7.82
CA LEU A 209 -22.54 -19.91 -7.13
C LEU A 209 -23.74 -20.00 -8.08
#